data_feb1b15224add7eb1b202c28e221cb21
#
_entry.id   feb1b15224add7eb1b202c28e221cb21
#
_cell.length_a   1.000
_cell.length_b   1.000
_cell.length_c   1.000
_cell.angle_alpha   90.00
_cell.angle_beta   90.00
_cell.angle_gamma   90.00
#
_symmetry.space_group_name_H-M   'P 1'
#
loop_
_entity.id
_entity.type
_entity.pdbx_description
1 polymer ?
#
loop_
_entity_poly.entity_id
_entity_poly.type
_entity_poly.pdbx_seq_one_letter_code
_entity_poly.pdbx_strand_id
1 'polypeptide(L)'
;MDKKHTVLTYTHIGLVDAILTPVELFSDVYDEITSYLTNALWDTGAMVSVISSEIVSKLKLDIMDTIHIAGINGESLAEVAIISIHFPNGAVIEDVRVAICNMSPGNEMIIGMDVITQMDIAITNGGGQTQFSFAIPPFENRIDFAKRQD
;
A
#
# COMPACT_ATOMS: atom_id res chain seq x y z
N MET A 1 -3.93 -17.94 -21.60
CA MET A 1 -3.40 -16.57 -21.77
C MET A 1 -2.50 -16.29 -20.58
N ASP A 2 -1.20 -16.19 -20.78
CA ASP A 2 -0.27 -15.87 -19.69
C ASP A 2 -0.62 -14.49 -19.14
N LYS A 3 -0.99 -14.43 -17.87
CA LYS A 3 -1.22 -13.16 -17.19
C LYS A 3 0.11 -12.40 -17.12
N LYS A 4 0.17 -11.25 -17.75
CA LYS A 4 1.36 -10.38 -17.66
C LYS A 4 1.46 -9.85 -16.24
N HIS A 5 2.51 -10.26 -15.53
CA HIS A 5 2.82 -9.73 -14.21
C HIS A 5 3.56 -8.39 -14.32
N THR A 6 3.18 -7.44 -13.50
CA THR A 6 3.93 -6.20 -13.30
C THR A 6 4.72 -6.33 -12.00
N VAL A 7 6.03 -6.19 -12.07
CA VAL A 7 6.95 -6.42 -10.94
C VAL A 7 7.66 -5.14 -10.58
N LEU A 8 7.83 -4.88 -9.30
CA LEU A 8 8.64 -3.79 -8.76
C LEU A 8 9.59 -4.33 -7.70
N THR A 9 10.83 -3.88 -7.73
CA THR A 9 11.83 -4.20 -6.71
C THR A 9 12.51 -2.92 -6.23
N TYR A 10 12.53 -2.76 -4.90
CA TYR A 10 13.28 -1.72 -4.19
C TYR A 10 14.39 -2.35 -3.37
N THR A 11 15.61 -1.85 -3.52
CA THR A 11 16.73 -2.20 -2.66
C THR A 11 17.07 -1.00 -1.79
N HIS A 12 16.94 -1.16 -0.48
CA HIS A 12 17.28 -0.13 0.50
C HIS A 12 18.78 -0.13 0.79
N ILE A 13 19.30 1.03 1.18
CA ILE A 13 20.68 1.14 1.68
C ILE A 13 20.71 0.61 3.12
N GLY A 14 21.35 -0.55 3.33
CA GLY A 14 21.39 -1.23 4.62
C GLY A 14 20.10 -1.96 4.98
N LEU A 15 20.02 -2.41 6.21
CA LEU A 15 18.82 -3.03 6.79
C LEU A 15 17.87 -1.92 7.26
N VAL A 16 16.58 -2.07 6.94
CA VAL A 16 15.55 -1.12 7.34
C VAL A 16 14.54 -1.78 8.28
N ASP A 17 13.93 -1.00 9.14
CA ASP A 17 12.89 -1.41 10.08
C ASP A 17 11.47 -1.15 9.58
N ALA A 18 11.35 -0.46 8.45
CA ALA A 18 10.07 -0.19 7.78
C ALA A 18 10.24 -0.21 6.27
N ILE A 19 9.28 -0.79 5.56
CA ILE A 19 9.24 -0.77 4.09
C ILE A 19 8.43 0.44 3.64
N LEU A 20 9.11 1.39 3.03
CA LEU A 20 8.51 2.59 2.44
C LEU A 20 8.77 2.59 0.94
N THR A 21 7.74 2.79 0.15
CA THR A 21 7.86 2.94 -1.31
C THR A 21 7.09 4.16 -1.80
N PRO A 22 7.60 4.88 -2.80
CA PRO A 22 6.85 5.97 -3.40
C PRO A 22 5.61 5.45 -4.12
N VAL A 23 4.53 6.19 -3.98
CA VAL A 23 3.26 5.97 -4.67
C VAL A 23 2.68 7.31 -5.10
N GLU A 24 1.89 7.31 -6.15
CA GLU A 24 1.06 8.43 -6.54
C GLU A 24 -0.41 8.04 -6.37
N LEU A 25 -1.12 8.82 -5.57
CA LEU A 25 -2.52 8.61 -5.26
C LEU A 25 -3.38 9.49 -6.15
N PHE A 26 -4.45 8.94 -6.69
CA PHE A 26 -5.38 9.67 -7.55
C PHE A 26 -6.79 9.66 -6.99
N SER A 27 -7.48 10.75 -7.28
CA SER A 27 -8.92 10.88 -7.09
C SER A 27 -9.59 11.11 -8.44
N ASP A 28 -10.67 10.39 -8.71
CA ASP A 28 -11.52 10.55 -9.90
C ASP A 28 -12.74 11.44 -9.61
N VAL A 29 -12.68 12.27 -8.58
CA VAL A 29 -13.79 13.13 -8.18
C VAL A 29 -13.80 14.41 -9.03
N TYR A 30 -14.93 14.71 -9.67
CA TYR A 30 -15.24 15.99 -10.37
C TYR A 30 -14.45 16.33 -11.64
N ASP A 31 -14.41 15.52 -12.66
CA ASP A 31 -13.78 15.84 -13.97
C ASP A 31 -12.35 16.43 -13.91
N GLU A 32 -11.80 16.62 -12.73
CA GLU A 32 -10.43 17.00 -12.46
C GLU A 32 -9.68 15.82 -11.85
N ILE A 33 -8.74 15.24 -12.60
CA ILE A 33 -7.81 14.26 -12.05
C ILE A 33 -6.85 15.01 -11.15
N THR A 34 -6.95 14.77 -9.85
CA THR A 34 -5.97 15.28 -8.86
C THR A 34 -5.08 14.15 -8.40
N SER A 35 -3.80 14.43 -8.23
CA SER A 35 -2.85 13.44 -7.72
C SER A 35 -2.04 13.96 -6.55
N TYR A 36 -1.53 13.04 -5.74
CA TYR A 36 -0.68 13.30 -4.59
C TYR A 36 0.43 12.27 -4.48
N LEU A 37 1.68 12.74 -4.54
CA LEU A 37 2.86 11.90 -4.35
C LEU A 37 3.18 11.77 -2.86
N THR A 38 3.34 10.53 -2.39
CA THR A 38 3.76 10.23 -1.02
C THR A 38 4.55 8.93 -0.96
N ASN A 39 5.10 8.61 0.21
CA ASN A 39 5.62 7.28 0.50
C ASN A 39 4.57 6.49 1.27
N ALA A 40 4.30 5.27 0.81
CA ALA A 40 3.43 4.34 1.49
C ALA A 40 4.23 3.39 2.38
N LEU A 41 3.81 3.25 3.63
CA LEU A 41 4.29 2.23 4.56
C LEU A 41 3.54 0.92 4.28
N TRP A 42 4.28 -0.16 4.03
CA TRP A 42 3.71 -1.49 3.90
C TRP A 42 3.56 -2.14 5.26
N ASP A 43 2.32 -2.47 5.64
CA ASP A 43 1.99 -2.99 6.97
C ASP A 43 1.09 -4.23 6.88
N THR A 44 1.68 -5.41 7.07
CA THR A 44 0.94 -6.69 7.11
C THR A 44 0.08 -6.85 8.36
N GLY A 45 0.26 -6.00 9.37
CA GLY A 45 -0.58 -5.94 10.57
C GLY A 45 -1.85 -5.09 10.41
N ALA A 46 -1.92 -4.26 9.37
CA ALA A 46 -3.10 -3.48 9.06
C ALA A 46 -4.06 -4.28 8.16
N MET A 47 -5.32 -4.41 8.57
CA MET A 47 -6.34 -5.09 7.75
C MET A 47 -6.82 -4.23 6.60
N VAL A 48 -6.85 -2.92 6.78
CA VAL A 48 -7.28 -1.93 5.79
C VAL A 48 -6.19 -0.90 5.55
N SER A 49 -6.10 -0.41 4.33
CA SER A 49 -5.22 0.70 3.98
C SER A 49 -5.73 2.01 4.58
N VAL A 50 -4.81 2.89 4.94
CA VAL A 50 -5.11 4.13 5.67
C VAL A 50 -4.44 5.30 4.99
N ILE A 51 -5.11 6.44 4.97
CA ILE A 51 -4.57 7.74 4.55
C ILE A 51 -4.77 8.80 5.61
N SER A 52 -3.93 9.83 5.56
CA SER A 52 -4.09 11.00 6.43
C SER A 52 -5.23 11.91 5.95
N SER A 53 -5.78 12.70 6.87
CA SER A 53 -6.75 13.73 6.55
C SER A 53 -6.19 14.83 5.62
N GLU A 54 -4.86 14.99 5.59
CA GLU A 54 -4.20 15.91 4.66
C GLU A 54 -4.35 15.44 3.21
N ILE A 55 -4.16 14.14 2.94
CA ILE A 55 -4.37 13.57 1.61
C ILE A 55 -5.82 13.77 1.15
N VAL A 56 -6.79 13.54 2.06
CA VAL A 56 -8.21 13.77 1.76
C VAL A 56 -8.46 15.20 1.29
N SER A 57 -7.87 16.17 1.99
CA SER A 57 -8.01 17.60 1.64
C SER A 57 -7.32 17.93 0.31
N LYS A 58 -6.13 17.38 0.06
CA LYS A 58 -5.34 17.64 -1.16
C LYS A 58 -6.00 17.04 -2.40
N LEU A 59 -6.53 15.83 -2.28
CA LEU A 59 -7.21 15.13 -3.37
C LEU A 59 -8.70 15.49 -3.46
N LYS A 60 -9.23 16.30 -2.54
CA LYS A 60 -10.66 16.67 -2.48
C LYS A 60 -11.58 15.45 -2.45
N LEU A 61 -11.21 14.43 -1.66
CA LEU A 61 -11.96 13.18 -1.61
C LEU A 61 -13.30 13.35 -0.92
N ASP A 62 -14.32 12.68 -1.47
CA ASP A 62 -15.61 12.54 -0.80
C ASP A 62 -15.56 11.42 0.24
N ILE A 63 -16.23 11.64 1.37
CA ILE A 63 -16.44 10.62 2.39
C ILE A 63 -17.58 9.72 1.91
N MET A 64 -17.27 8.44 1.75
CA MET A 64 -18.21 7.45 1.19
C MET A 64 -18.92 6.63 2.26
N ASP A 65 -18.28 6.42 3.41
CA ASP A 65 -18.75 5.50 4.44
C ASP A 65 -18.04 5.75 5.77
N THR A 66 -18.45 4.99 6.79
CA THR A 66 -17.79 4.94 8.10
C THR A 66 -17.65 3.49 8.52
N ILE A 67 -16.47 3.09 8.96
CA ILE A 67 -16.15 1.73 9.40
C ILE A 67 -15.59 1.71 10.82
N HIS A 68 -15.77 0.57 11.51
CA HIS A 68 -15.05 0.28 12.74
C HIS A 68 -13.65 -0.23 12.40
N ILE A 69 -12.64 0.39 12.99
CA ILE A 69 -11.26 -0.08 12.93
C ILE A 69 -10.78 -0.45 14.32
N ALA A 70 -10.10 -1.59 14.43
CA ALA A 70 -9.42 -2.00 15.65
C ALA A 70 -7.96 -1.57 15.57
N GLY A 71 -7.48 -0.86 16.56
CA GLY A 71 -6.08 -0.46 16.69
C GLY A 71 -5.52 -0.83 18.06
N ILE A 72 -4.27 -0.51 18.30
CA ILE A 72 -3.57 -0.79 19.58
C ILE A 72 -4.30 -0.16 20.78
N ASN A 73 -4.98 0.96 20.56
CA ASN A 73 -5.70 1.70 21.61
C ASN A 73 -7.21 1.36 21.70
N GLY A 74 -7.66 0.29 21.05
CA GLY A 74 -9.04 -0.16 21.01
C GLY A 74 -9.74 0.10 19.67
N GLU A 75 -11.07 0.00 19.68
CA GLU A 75 -11.89 0.25 18.48
C GLU A 75 -12.23 1.74 18.35
N SER A 76 -12.22 2.21 17.11
CA SER A 76 -12.67 3.55 16.76
C SER A 76 -13.44 3.54 15.44
N LEU A 77 -14.23 4.59 15.20
CA LEU A 77 -14.87 4.83 13.91
C LEU A 77 -13.91 5.62 13.03
N ALA A 78 -13.77 5.19 11.79
CA ALA A 78 -13.02 5.92 10.77
C ALA A 78 -13.90 6.17 9.55
N GLU A 79 -13.79 7.36 8.99
CA GLU A 79 -14.37 7.69 7.70
C GLU A 79 -13.62 6.95 6.59
N VAL A 80 -14.29 6.69 5.47
CA VAL A 80 -13.74 5.96 4.33
C VAL A 80 -13.85 6.81 3.07
N ALA A 81 -12.79 6.84 2.30
CA ALA A 81 -12.76 7.39 0.94
C ALA A 81 -12.29 6.32 -0.05
N ILE A 82 -12.39 6.62 -1.35
CA ILE A 82 -11.91 5.77 -2.44
C ILE A 82 -10.80 6.49 -3.19
N ILE A 83 -9.71 5.77 -3.45
CA ILE A 83 -8.55 6.26 -4.21
C ILE A 83 -8.07 5.21 -5.19
N SER A 84 -7.28 5.64 -6.18
CA SER A 84 -6.44 4.77 -6.99
C SER A 84 -4.98 4.93 -6.57
N ILE A 85 -4.25 3.83 -6.49
CA ILE A 85 -2.82 3.79 -6.12
C ILE A 85 -2.01 3.45 -7.36
N HIS A 86 -1.13 4.34 -7.76
CA HIS A 86 -0.23 4.16 -8.89
C HIS A 86 1.20 3.94 -8.39
N PHE A 87 1.82 2.88 -8.85
CA PHE A 87 3.20 2.54 -8.53
C PHE A 87 4.15 2.96 -9.66
N PRO A 88 5.44 3.25 -9.36
CA PRO A 88 6.41 3.73 -10.34
C PRO A 88 6.65 2.81 -11.54
N ASN A 89 6.35 1.51 -11.40
CA ASN A 89 6.46 0.51 -12.47
C ASN A 89 5.25 0.47 -13.41
N GLY A 90 4.28 1.37 -13.21
CA GLY A 90 3.04 1.43 -13.98
C GLY A 90 1.93 0.50 -13.50
N ALA A 91 2.13 -0.24 -12.39
CA ALA A 91 1.05 -0.96 -11.75
C ALA A 91 0.05 0.02 -11.15
N VAL A 92 -1.23 -0.28 -11.26
CA VAL A 92 -2.33 0.52 -10.72
C VAL A 92 -3.29 -0.40 -9.97
N ILE A 93 -3.72 0.06 -8.80
CA ILE A 93 -4.82 -0.56 -8.06
C ILE A 93 -5.91 0.50 -7.93
N GLU A 94 -7.04 0.23 -8.57
CA GLU A 94 -8.20 1.12 -8.59
C GLU A 94 -9.18 0.79 -7.48
N ASP A 95 -10.06 1.74 -7.16
CA ASP A 95 -11.19 1.58 -6.24
C ASP A 95 -10.78 1.09 -4.83
N VAL A 96 -9.61 1.54 -4.34
CA VAL A 96 -9.15 1.19 -3.00
C VAL A 96 -9.94 1.98 -1.96
N ARG A 97 -10.68 1.27 -1.10
CA ARG A 97 -11.35 1.85 0.06
C ARG A 97 -10.32 2.05 1.17
N VAL A 98 -10.04 3.29 1.50
CA VAL A 98 -9.07 3.65 2.53
C VAL A 98 -9.75 4.26 3.74
N ALA A 99 -9.31 3.86 4.93
CA ALA A 99 -9.73 4.53 6.17
C ALA A 99 -8.95 5.84 6.33
N ILE A 100 -9.63 6.85 6.89
CA ILE A 100 -9.05 8.16 7.14
C ILE A 100 -8.69 8.25 8.61
N CYS A 101 -7.42 8.48 8.92
CA CYS A 101 -6.92 8.57 10.28
C CYS A 101 -5.99 9.78 10.46
N ASN A 102 -5.89 10.25 11.69
CA ASN A 102 -4.84 11.18 12.05
C ASN A 102 -3.52 10.43 12.11
N MET A 103 -2.59 10.82 11.26
CA MET A 103 -1.28 10.20 11.14
C MET A 103 -0.17 11.19 11.46
N SER A 104 0.96 10.67 11.92
CA SER A 104 2.14 11.50 12.19
C SER A 104 2.72 12.05 10.88
N PRO A 105 3.28 13.27 10.88
CA PRO A 105 3.96 13.82 9.71
C PRO A 105 5.00 12.86 9.17
N GLY A 106 5.01 12.66 7.83
CA GLY A 106 5.92 11.74 7.15
C GLY A 106 5.40 10.30 7.02
N ASN A 107 4.30 9.94 7.72
CA ASN A 107 3.59 8.69 7.56
C ASN A 107 2.15 9.01 7.14
N GLU A 108 1.93 9.28 5.88
CA GLU A 108 0.64 9.75 5.38
C GLU A 108 -0.20 8.66 4.75
N MET A 109 0.41 7.52 4.42
CA MET A 109 -0.27 6.37 3.85
C MET A 109 0.27 5.06 4.39
N ILE A 110 -0.65 4.15 4.70
CA ILE A 110 -0.37 2.75 5.04
C ILE A 110 -1.08 1.86 4.01
N ILE A 111 -0.32 0.94 3.42
CA ILE A 111 -0.85 -0.14 2.58
C ILE A 111 -1.05 -1.36 3.47
N GLY A 112 -2.30 -1.75 3.67
CA GLY A 112 -2.70 -2.89 4.48
C GLY A 112 -2.94 -4.17 3.68
N MET A 113 -3.43 -5.19 4.37
CA MET A 113 -3.68 -6.51 3.79
C MET A 113 -4.77 -6.51 2.71
N ASP A 114 -5.69 -5.56 2.72
CA ASP A 114 -6.70 -5.35 1.68
C ASP A 114 -6.09 -5.14 0.29
N VAL A 115 -4.94 -4.48 0.21
CA VAL A 115 -4.15 -4.29 -1.01
C VAL A 115 -3.13 -5.41 -1.18
N ILE A 116 -2.41 -5.78 -0.11
CA ILE A 116 -1.33 -6.79 -0.15
C ILE A 116 -1.84 -8.14 -0.67
N THR A 117 -3.07 -8.54 -0.33
CA THR A 117 -3.65 -9.81 -0.80
C THR A 117 -3.92 -9.87 -2.31
N GLN A 118 -3.82 -8.76 -3.01
CA GLN A 118 -3.96 -8.69 -4.47
C GLN A 118 -2.64 -8.95 -5.22
N MET A 119 -1.54 -9.17 -4.49
CA MET A 119 -0.19 -9.32 -5.04
C MET A 119 0.64 -10.33 -4.24
N ASP A 120 1.77 -10.72 -4.79
CA ASP A 120 2.84 -11.36 -4.03
C ASP A 120 3.82 -10.28 -3.57
N ILE A 121 4.27 -10.38 -2.32
CA ILE A 121 5.35 -9.55 -1.79
C ILE A 121 6.48 -10.42 -1.25
N ALA A 122 7.69 -9.92 -1.32
CA ALA A 122 8.87 -10.55 -0.72
C ALA A 122 9.76 -9.50 -0.06
N ILE A 123 10.21 -9.80 1.15
CA ILE A 123 11.21 -9.02 1.86
C ILE A 123 12.39 -9.93 2.13
N THR A 124 13.57 -9.53 1.67
CA THR A 124 14.82 -10.27 1.86
C THR A 124 15.90 -9.35 2.37
N ASN A 125 16.86 -9.89 3.16
CA ASN A 125 17.88 -9.11 3.84
C ASN A 125 19.30 -9.62 3.56
N GLY A 126 19.48 -10.36 2.47
CA GLY A 126 20.78 -10.89 2.08
C GLY A 126 21.81 -9.79 1.78
N GLY A 127 23.08 -10.03 2.12
CA GLY A 127 24.16 -9.08 1.85
C GLY A 127 24.11 -7.79 2.67
N GLY A 128 23.33 -7.76 3.78
CA GLY A 128 23.23 -6.59 4.65
C GLY A 128 22.36 -5.46 4.08
N GLN A 129 21.51 -5.77 3.11
CA GLN A 129 20.55 -4.82 2.52
C GLN A 129 19.15 -5.42 2.53
N THR A 130 18.16 -4.58 2.85
CA THR A 130 16.75 -4.97 2.70
C THR A 130 16.30 -4.74 1.27
N GLN A 131 15.78 -5.78 0.65
CA GLN A 131 15.13 -5.72 -0.64
C GLN A 131 13.64 -6.03 -0.47
N PHE A 132 12.80 -5.16 -1.00
CA PHE A 132 11.36 -5.34 -1.11
C PHE A 132 10.97 -5.53 -2.56
N SER A 133 10.18 -6.53 -2.84
CA SER A 133 9.68 -6.79 -4.19
C SER A 133 8.21 -7.16 -4.16
N PHE A 134 7.46 -6.77 -5.17
CA PHE A 134 6.10 -7.27 -5.36
C PHE A 134 5.82 -7.61 -6.83
N ALA A 135 4.85 -8.49 -7.03
CA ALA A 135 4.30 -8.83 -8.34
C ALA A 135 2.77 -8.76 -8.30
N ILE A 136 2.17 -8.08 -9.28
CA ILE A 136 0.72 -8.02 -9.46
C ILE A 136 0.34 -8.40 -10.91
N PRO A 137 -0.63 -9.29 -11.13
CA PRO A 137 -1.26 -10.17 -10.14
C PRO A 137 -0.27 -11.16 -9.51
N PRO A 138 -0.65 -11.89 -8.44
CA PRO A 138 0.21 -12.89 -7.82
C PRO A 138 0.63 -13.98 -8.81
N PHE A 139 1.84 -14.54 -8.61
CA PHE A 139 2.29 -15.71 -9.34
C PHE A 139 1.51 -16.97 -8.91
N GLU A 140 1.41 -17.96 -9.81
CA GLU A 140 0.76 -19.22 -9.46
C GLU A 140 1.60 -20.07 -8.51
N ASN A 141 2.93 -19.95 -8.57
CA ASN A 141 3.86 -20.72 -7.75
C ASN A 141 4.10 -20.04 -6.40
N ARG A 142 3.92 -20.81 -5.32
CA ARG A 142 4.21 -20.35 -3.96
C ARG A 142 5.70 -20.45 -3.66
N ILE A 143 6.24 -19.45 -2.96
CA ILE A 143 7.58 -19.49 -2.39
C ILE A 143 7.50 -20.16 -1.01
N ASP A 144 8.21 -21.26 -0.84
CA ASP A 144 8.32 -21.99 0.42
C ASP A 144 9.80 -22.21 0.74
N PHE A 145 10.32 -21.38 1.63
CA PHE A 145 11.74 -21.45 2.01
C PHE A 145 12.11 -22.78 2.70
N ALA A 146 11.15 -23.47 3.34
CA ALA A 146 11.41 -24.78 3.95
C ALA A 146 11.69 -25.88 2.91
N LYS A 147 11.28 -25.66 1.66
CA LYS A 147 11.51 -26.59 0.54
C LYS A 147 12.65 -26.17 -0.38
N ARG A 148 13.27 -25.01 -0.11
CA ARG A 148 14.41 -24.53 -0.89
C ARG A 148 15.63 -25.40 -0.50
N GLN A 149 16.14 -26.16 -1.45
CA GLN A 149 17.45 -26.80 -1.33
C GLN A 149 18.50 -25.77 -1.77
N ASP A 150 19.54 -25.61 -0.95
CA ASP A 150 20.71 -24.78 -1.25
C ASP A 150 21.49 -25.28 -2.46
#